data_bdb0c998714851beac512c963856d743
#
_entry.id   bdb0c998714851beac512c963856d743
#
_cell.length_a   1.000
_cell.length_b   1.000
_cell.length_c   1.000
_cell.angle_alpha   90.00
_cell.angle_beta   90.00
_cell.angle_gamma   90.00
#
_symmetry.space_group_name_H-M   'P 1'
#
loop_
_entity.id
_entity.type
_entity.pdbx_description
1 polymer ?
#
loop_
_entity_poly.entity_id
_entity_poly.type
_entity_poly.pdbx_seq_one_letter_code
_entity_poly.pdbx_strand_id
1 'polypeptide(L)'
;MAGPRTTVEAQAFYRMYHSYADIPDPWDRMRWCRYSLGLLQKDVAAMVGMEEWLYQDLESGAFHRSFTPELADKLAALYGIPVEDILDDYTLFLHRGGGAFLRRYREAKGWNRQQLADHAKVGCTSIRTWENGQKSISHKCFDLLVENLGHDFTAMLHM
;
A
#
# COMPACT_ATOMS: atom_id res chain seq x y z
N MET A 1 23.38 3.60 -23.87
CA MET A 1 22.29 3.14 -23.01
C MET A 1 22.15 1.63 -23.10
N ALA A 2 22.09 0.97 -21.99
CA ALA A 2 21.79 -0.46 -22.00
C ALA A 2 20.33 -0.67 -22.39
N GLY A 3 20.06 -1.65 -23.24
CA GLY A 3 18.70 -2.11 -23.47
C GLY A 3 18.12 -2.75 -22.22
N PRO A 4 16.89 -3.28 -22.29
CA PRO A 4 16.29 -4.01 -21.16
C PRO A 4 17.24 -5.09 -20.66
N ARG A 5 17.51 -5.07 -19.35
CA ARG A 5 18.40 -6.06 -18.73
C ARG A 5 17.59 -7.30 -18.42
N THR A 6 17.79 -8.37 -19.22
CA THR A 6 17.13 -9.64 -18.99
C THR A 6 18.08 -10.52 -18.21
N THR A 7 17.81 -10.66 -16.91
CA THR A 7 18.57 -11.53 -16.02
C THR A 7 17.90 -12.90 -15.93
N VAL A 8 18.62 -13.87 -15.37
CA VAL A 8 18.05 -15.20 -15.08
C VAL A 8 16.84 -15.06 -14.14
N GLU A 9 16.94 -14.16 -13.16
CA GLU A 9 15.85 -13.87 -12.22
C GLU A 9 14.63 -13.32 -12.93
N ALA A 10 14.82 -12.35 -13.85
CA ALA A 10 13.72 -11.79 -14.62
C ALA A 10 13.05 -12.83 -15.49
N GLN A 11 13.84 -13.68 -16.14
CA GLN A 11 13.31 -14.77 -16.97
C GLN A 11 12.50 -15.77 -16.14
N ALA A 12 13.00 -16.14 -14.96
CA ALA A 12 12.27 -17.02 -14.05
C ALA A 12 10.96 -16.38 -13.59
N PHE A 13 10.99 -15.09 -13.31
CA PHE A 13 9.81 -14.33 -12.89
C PHE A 13 8.74 -14.28 -13.99
N TYR A 14 9.15 -14.03 -15.24
CA TYR A 14 8.21 -14.00 -16.37
C TYR A 14 7.60 -15.38 -16.68
N ARG A 15 8.23 -16.46 -16.28
CA ARG A 15 7.62 -17.80 -16.40
C ARG A 15 6.55 -18.04 -15.34
N MET A 16 6.65 -17.36 -14.19
CA MET A 16 5.68 -17.49 -13.11
C MET A 16 4.34 -16.81 -13.44
N TYR A 17 4.40 -15.68 -14.16
CA TYR A 17 3.21 -14.91 -14.51
C TYR A 17 3.16 -14.69 -16.02
N HIS A 18 2.03 -15.00 -16.65
CA HIS A 18 1.82 -14.79 -18.10
C HIS A 18 1.65 -13.30 -18.42
N SER A 19 1.02 -12.54 -17.53
CA SER A 19 0.78 -11.13 -17.73
C SER A 19 0.74 -10.40 -16.39
N TYR A 20 0.87 -9.07 -16.45
CA TYR A 20 0.75 -8.22 -15.28
C TYR A 20 -0.57 -8.45 -14.53
N ALA A 21 -1.67 -8.66 -15.26
CA ALA A 21 -2.99 -8.86 -14.67
C ALA A 21 -3.08 -10.12 -13.79
N ASP A 22 -2.18 -11.09 -13.99
CA ASP A 22 -2.18 -12.33 -13.22
C ASP A 22 -1.45 -12.20 -11.87
N ILE A 23 -0.78 -11.08 -11.61
CA ILE A 23 0.05 -10.89 -10.41
C ILE A 23 -0.83 -10.47 -9.25
N PRO A 24 -0.93 -11.28 -8.17
CA PRO A 24 -1.80 -10.94 -7.04
C PRO A 24 -1.16 -9.97 -6.03
N ASP A 25 0.17 -9.92 -5.95
CA ASP A 25 0.87 -9.21 -4.89
C ASP A 25 1.46 -7.88 -5.36
N PRO A 26 1.30 -6.79 -4.58
CA PRO A 26 1.85 -5.48 -4.96
C PRO A 26 3.35 -5.49 -5.18
N TRP A 27 4.10 -6.21 -4.34
CA TRP A 27 5.56 -6.29 -4.45
C TRP A 27 6.01 -6.97 -5.75
N ASP A 28 5.30 -7.98 -6.21
CA ASP A 28 5.60 -8.64 -7.48
C ASP A 28 5.19 -7.78 -8.68
N ARG A 29 4.16 -6.96 -8.55
CA ARG A 29 3.80 -5.98 -9.59
C ARG A 29 4.91 -4.95 -9.78
N MET A 30 5.51 -4.46 -8.69
CA MET A 30 6.66 -3.56 -8.77
C MET A 30 7.84 -4.23 -9.46
N ARG A 31 8.12 -5.48 -9.13
CA ARG A 31 9.20 -6.26 -9.74
C ARG A 31 8.96 -6.45 -11.24
N TRP A 32 7.75 -6.80 -11.64
CA TRP A 32 7.36 -6.92 -13.04
C TRP A 32 7.64 -5.62 -13.81
N CYS A 33 7.18 -4.50 -13.28
CA CYS A 33 7.37 -3.19 -13.91
C CYS A 33 8.85 -2.84 -14.01
N ARG A 34 9.63 -3.09 -12.95
CA ARG A 34 11.06 -2.82 -12.94
C ARG A 34 11.79 -3.65 -14.02
N TYR A 35 11.49 -4.93 -14.10
CA TYR A 35 12.08 -5.81 -15.13
C TYR A 35 11.68 -5.34 -16.52
N SER A 36 10.44 -4.94 -16.72
CA SER A 36 9.93 -4.46 -18.01
C SER A 36 10.65 -3.20 -18.48
N LEU A 37 11.09 -2.36 -17.55
CA LEU A 37 11.87 -1.16 -17.85
C LEU A 37 13.38 -1.43 -17.93
N GLY A 38 13.83 -2.63 -17.61
CA GLY A 38 15.25 -2.96 -17.62
C GLY A 38 16.05 -2.28 -16.53
N LEU A 39 15.43 -1.96 -15.40
CA LEU A 39 16.06 -1.22 -14.32
C LEU A 39 16.51 -2.15 -13.19
N LEU A 40 17.59 -1.75 -12.51
CA LEU A 40 18.00 -2.35 -11.24
C LEU A 40 17.26 -1.67 -10.09
N GLN A 41 17.23 -2.30 -8.93
CA GLN A 41 16.58 -1.72 -7.74
C GLN A 41 17.21 -0.36 -7.37
N LYS A 42 18.53 -0.24 -7.46
CA LYS A 42 19.23 1.02 -7.21
C LYS A 42 18.84 2.13 -8.19
N ASP A 43 18.55 1.77 -9.43
CA ASP A 43 18.15 2.73 -10.46
C ASP A 43 16.77 3.32 -10.12
N VAL A 44 15.83 2.46 -9.75
CA VAL A 44 14.48 2.89 -9.36
C VAL A 44 14.53 3.79 -8.13
N ALA A 45 15.28 3.38 -7.11
CA ALA A 45 15.42 4.17 -5.88
C ALA A 45 15.97 5.57 -6.18
N ALA A 46 17.00 5.67 -7.02
CA ALA A 46 17.57 6.95 -7.43
C ALA A 46 16.57 7.81 -8.21
N MET A 47 15.79 7.19 -9.11
CA MET A 47 14.85 7.91 -9.96
C MET A 47 13.68 8.51 -9.17
N VAL A 48 13.21 7.84 -8.12
CA VAL A 48 12.10 8.34 -7.30
C VAL A 48 12.57 9.07 -6.04
N GLY A 49 13.88 9.06 -5.76
CA GLY A 49 14.43 9.77 -4.60
C GLY A 49 14.18 9.06 -3.29
N MET A 50 14.31 7.75 -3.26
CA MET A 50 14.17 6.95 -2.04
C MET A 50 15.44 6.15 -1.77
N GLU A 51 15.57 5.68 -0.53
CA GLU A 51 16.67 4.82 -0.14
C GLU A 51 16.57 3.45 -0.82
N GLU A 52 17.70 2.91 -1.28
CA GLU A 52 17.74 1.62 -1.96
C GLU A 52 17.22 0.50 -1.07
N TRP A 53 17.61 0.49 0.23
CA TRP A 53 17.16 -0.53 1.15
C TRP A 53 15.64 -0.54 1.29
N LEU A 54 14.99 0.63 1.28
CA LEU A 54 13.54 0.75 1.37
C LEU A 54 12.89 0.11 0.13
N TYR A 55 13.39 0.42 -1.05
CA TYR A 55 12.86 -0.17 -2.26
C TYR A 55 13.04 -1.70 -2.29
N GLN A 56 14.22 -2.19 -1.85
CA GLN A 56 14.47 -3.63 -1.73
C GLN A 56 13.45 -4.29 -0.81
N ASP A 57 13.16 -3.67 0.33
CA ASP A 57 12.17 -4.19 1.27
C ASP A 57 10.76 -4.19 0.66
N LEU A 58 10.40 -3.17 -0.11
CA LEU A 58 9.09 -3.14 -0.79
C LEU A 58 8.93 -4.34 -1.73
N GLU A 59 9.96 -4.67 -2.51
CA GLU A 59 9.89 -5.84 -3.41
C GLU A 59 9.93 -7.17 -2.66
N SER A 60 10.29 -7.17 -1.40
CA SER A 60 10.21 -8.37 -0.56
C SER A 60 8.88 -8.49 0.20
N GLY A 61 8.01 -7.51 0.07
CA GLY A 61 6.72 -7.46 0.76
C GLY A 61 6.74 -6.77 2.11
N ALA A 62 7.87 -6.15 2.49
CA ALA A 62 8.00 -5.42 3.75
C ALA A 62 7.76 -3.94 3.54
N PHE A 63 6.54 -3.47 3.84
CA PHE A 63 6.17 -2.07 3.70
C PHE A 63 6.36 -1.33 5.02
N HIS A 64 7.13 -0.24 4.97
CA HIS A 64 7.50 0.54 6.14
C HIS A 64 6.81 1.92 6.15
N ARG A 65 6.81 2.57 7.32
CA ARG A 65 6.32 3.94 7.46
C ARG A 65 7.05 4.92 6.54
N SER A 66 8.32 4.64 6.23
CA SER A 66 9.11 5.47 5.32
C SER A 66 8.61 5.43 3.89
N PHE A 67 7.76 4.46 3.55
CA PHE A 67 7.08 4.43 2.26
C PHE A 67 5.87 5.34 2.31
N THR A 68 6.11 6.61 2.06
CA THR A 68 5.08 7.66 2.15
C THR A 68 4.15 7.63 0.94
N PRO A 69 2.94 8.23 1.04
CA PRO A 69 2.06 8.38 -0.12
C PRO A 69 2.72 9.07 -1.31
N GLU A 70 3.60 10.04 -1.06
CA GLU A 70 4.32 10.76 -2.10
C GLU A 70 5.28 9.85 -2.86
N LEU A 71 6.01 8.97 -2.16
CA LEU A 71 6.88 7.98 -2.80
C LEU A 71 6.08 6.95 -3.59
N ALA A 72 4.95 6.52 -3.06
CA ALA A 72 4.05 5.61 -3.76
C ALA A 72 3.57 6.22 -5.08
N ASP A 73 3.16 7.48 -5.06
CA ASP A 73 2.72 8.18 -6.26
C ASP A 73 3.83 8.29 -7.29
N LYS A 74 5.07 8.58 -6.86
CA LYS A 74 6.22 8.66 -7.75
C LYS A 74 6.55 7.31 -8.39
N LEU A 75 6.49 6.22 -7.61
CA LEU A 75 6.69 4.88 -8.15
C LEU A 75 5.62 4.51 -9.16
N ALA A 76 4.36 4.76 -8.84
CA ALA A 76 3.25 4.49 -9.74
C ALA A 76 3.38 5.28 -11.05
N ALA A 77 3.79 6.54 -10.97
CA ALA A 77 4.03 7.37 -12.14
C ALA A 77 5.19 6.84 -12.99
N LEU A 78 6.28 6.40 -12.35
CA LEU A 78 7.43 5.81 -13.06
C LEU A 78 7.01 4.55 -13.81
N TYR A 79 6.19 3.71 -13.18
CA TYR A 79 5.76 2.44 -13.76
C TYR A 79 4.54 2.57 -14.67
N GLY A 80 3.86 3.72 -14.66
CA GLY A 80 2.68 3.97 -15.49
C GLY A 80 1.48 3.13 -15.10
N ILE A 81 1.30 2.86 -13.80
CA ILE A 81 0.22 2.04 -13.25
C ILE A 81 -0.53 2.80 -12.16
N PRO A 82 -1.76 2.37 -11.82
CA PRO A 82 -2.47 2.95 -10.67
C PRO A 82 -1.70 2.70 -9.37
N VAL A 83 -1.71 3.68 -8.48
CA VAL A 83 -1.00 3.56 -7.19
C VAL A 83 -1.54 2.41 -6.35
N GLU A 84 -2.83 2.11 -6.46
CA GLU A 84 -3.46 1.00 -5.75
C GLU A 84 -2.83 -0.35 -6.06
N ASP A 85 -2.23 -0.48 -7.23
CA ASP A 85 -1.63 -1.74 -7.67
C ASP A 85 -0.35 -2.10 -6.91
N ILE A 86 0.31 -1.11 -6.32
CA ILE A 86 1.61 -1.30 -5.65
C ILE A 86 1.55 -1.10 -4.14
N LEU A 87 0.35 -0.98 -3.57
CA LEU A 87 0.15 -0.82 -2.14
C LEU A 87 -0.51 -2.07 -1.56
N ASP A 88 -0.09 -2.47 -0.34
CA ASP A 88 -0.86 -3.42 0.44
C ASP A 88 -2.04 -2.70 1.11
N ASP A 89 -2.90 -3.44 1.81
CA ASP A 89 -4.11 -2.85 2.38
C ASP A 89 -3.79 -1.74 3.39
N TYR A 90 -2.76 -1.92 4.21
CA TYR A 90 -2.41 -0.91 5.20
C TYR A 90 -1.88 0.37 4.54
N THR A 91 -0.96 0.26 3.59
CA THR A 91 -0.42 1.42 2.89
C THR A 91 -1.46 2.09 2.01
N LEU A 92 -2.37 1.32 1.42
CA LEU A 92 -3.52 1.88 0.70
C LEU A 92 -4.43 2.66 1.65
N PHE A 93 -4.70 2.13 2.83
CA PHE A 93 -5.47 2.82 3.86
C PHE A 93 -4.84 4.16 4.23
N LEU A 94 -3.53 4.20 4.44
CA LEU A 94 -2.81 5.44 4.71
C LEU A 94 -2.85 6.41 3.52
N HIS A 95 -2.70 5.89 2.31
CA HIS A 95 -2.76 6.69 1.09
C HIS A 95 -4.15 7.33 0.90
N ARG A 96 -5.20 6.64 1.32
CA ARG A 96 -6.57 7.16 1.26
C ARG A 96 -6.92 8.08 2.43
N GLY A 97 -5.94 8.43 3.25
CA GLY A 97 -6.08 9.41 4.31
C GLY A 97 -6.19 8.84 5.72
N GLY A 98 -6.09 7.52 5.90
CA GLY A 98 -6.08 6.89 7.23
C GLY A 98 -7.29 7.28 8.06
N GLY A 99 -7.10 8.19 9.02
CA GLY A 99 -8.19 8.66 9.90
C GLY A 99 -9.36 9.28 9.14
N ALA A 100 -9.08 10.01 8.06
CA ALA A 100 -10.14 10.58 7.22
C ALA A 100 -10.93 9.48 6.50
N PHE A 101 -10.27 8.42 6.05
CA PHE A 101 -10.94 7.26 5.48
C PHE A 101 -11.83 6.58 6.53
N LEU A 102 -11.31 6.38 7.73
CA LEU A 102 -12.06 5.76 8.83
C LEU A 102 -13.31 6.57 9.16
N ARG A 103 -13.21 7.90 9.16
CA ARG A 103 -14.36 8.79 9.36
C ARG A 103 -15.40 8.60 8.25
N ARG A 104 -14.99 8.54 6.99
CA ARG A 104 -15.93 8.31 5.88
C ARG A 104 -16.62 6.96 6.01
N TYR A 105 -15.90 5.92 6.41
CA TYR A 105 -16.50 4.61 6.68
C TYR A 105 -17.54 4.69 7.79
N ARG A 106 -17.20 5.36 8.90
CA ARG A 106 -18.11 5.56 10.03
C ARG A 106 -19.37 6.28 9.61
N GLU A 107 -19.23 7.38 8.88
CA GLU A 107 -20.35 8.17 8.39
C GLU A 107 -21.25 7.39 7.43
N ALA A 108 -20.64 6.60 6.57
CA ALA A 108 -21.37 5.72 5.64
C ALA A 108 -22.20 4.65 6.38
N LYS A 109 -21.73 4.19 7.55
CA LYS A 109 -22.47 3.27 8.40
C LYS A 109 -23.53 3.95 9.25
N GLY A 110 -23.54 5.28 9.29
CA GLY A 110 -24.46 6.03 10.15
C GLY A 110 -24.10 5.97 11.62
N TRP A 111 -22.84 5.69 11.95
CA TRP A 111 -22.36 5.55 13.31
C TRP A 111 -21.76 6.84 13.87
N ASN A 112 -21.94 7.06 15.19
CA ASN A 112 -21.11 8.01 15.90
C ASN A 112 -19.78 7.37 16.29
N ARG A 113 -18.87 8.15 16.89
CA ARG A 113 -17.54 7.66 17.26
C ARG A 113 -17.58 6.51 18.26
N GLN A 114 -18.52 6.57 19.23
CA GLN A 114 -18.66 5.51 20.22
C GLN A 114 -19.13 4.20 19.60
N GLN A 115 -20.04 4.27 18.64
CA GLN A 115 -20.51 3.09 17.92
C GLN A 115 -19.40 2.45 17.11
N LEU A 116 -18.59 3.26 16.40
CA LEU A 116 -17.43 2.74 15.71
C LEU A 116 -16.44 2.10 16.68
N ALA A 117 -16.16 2.76 17.80
CA ALA A 117 -15.24 2.25 18.82
C ALA A 117 -15.71 0.90 19.35
N ASP A 118 -17.02 0.74 19.61
CA ASP A 118 -17.60 -0.49 20.08
C ASP A 118 -17.45 -1.62 19.05
N HIS A 119 -17.72 -1.34 17.78
CA HIS A 119 -17.56 -2.33 16.71
C HIS A 119 -16.10 -2.70 16.47
N ALA A 120 -15.21 -1.72 16.51
CA ALA A 120 -13.78 -1.93 16.27
C ALA A 120 -13.05 -2.48 17.50
N LYS A 121 -13.70 -2.48 18.66
CA LYS A 121 -13.12 -2.92 19.96
C LYS A 121 -11.88 -2.09 20.33
N VAL A 122 -11.97 -0.78 20.10
CA VAL A 122 -10.93 0.18 20.48
C VAL A 122 -11.57 1.30 21.29
N GLY A 123 -10.76 2.14 21.94
CA GLY A 123 -11.27 3.27 22.72
C GLY A 123 -11.80 4.39 21.82
N CYS A 124 -12.86 5.08 22.26
CA CYS A 124 -13.43 6.22 21.56
C CYS A 124 -12.40 7.34 21.42
N THR A 125 -11.53 7.53 22.40
CA THR A 125 -10.45 8.51 22.36
C THR A 125 -9.49 8.22 21.20
N SER A 126 -9.18 6.94 20.95
CA SER A 126 -8.35 6.54 19.81
C SER A 126 -9.01 6.93 18.48
N ILE A 127 -10.31 6.64 18.34
CA ILE A 127 -11.06 7.01 17.14
C ILE A 127 -10.97 8.54 16.90
N ARG A 128 -11.23 9.32 17.93
CA ARG A 128 -11.17 10.79 17.84
C ARG A 128 -9.78 11.26 17.41
N THR A 129 -8.74 10.74 18.03
CA THR A 129 -7.36 11.11 17.78
C THR A 129 -6.96 10.78 16.33
N TRP A 130 -7.37 9.61 15.84
CA TRP A 130 -7.11 9.21 14.46
C TRP A 130 -7.86 10.07 13.45
N GLU A 131 -9.16 10.31 13.68
CA GLU A 131 -9.99 11.11 12.77
C GLU A 131 -9.52 12.57 12.70
N ASN A 132 -9.00 13.10 13.81
CA ASN A 132 -8.48 14.48 13.87
C ASN A 132 -7.04 14.60 13.33
N GLY A 133 -6.42 13.50 12.94
CA GLY A 133 -5.06 13.52 12.40
C GLY A 133 -3.97 13.75 13.44
N GLN A 134 -4.29 13.68 14.74
CA GLN A 134 -3.32 13.89 15.81
C GLN A 134 -2.33 12.73 15.93
N LYS A 135 -2.75 11.52 15.57
CA LYS A 135 -1.90 10.32 15.52
C LYS A 135 -2.22 9.51 14.28
N SER A 136 -1.19 8.92 13.70
CA SER A 136 -1.36 7.92 12.64
C SER A 136 -1.83 6.60 13.25
N ILE A 137 -2.64 5.88 12.48
CA ILE A 137 -3.06 4.53 12.86
C ILE A 137 -1.89 3.58 12.57
N SER A 138 -1.44 2.84 13.60
CA SER A 138 -0.36 1.87 13.44
C SER A 138 -0.84 0.66 12.63
N HIS A 139 0.11 -0.10 12.08
CA HIS A 139 -0.22 -1.34 11.36
C HIS A 139 -1.02 -2.30 12.26
N LYS A 140 -0.61 -2.43 13.52
CA LYS A 140 -1.30 -3.29 14.49
C LYS A 140 -2.75 -2.85 14.70
N CYS A 141 -3.00 -1.54 14.84
CA CYS A 141 -4.35 -1.01 14.99
C CYS A 141 -5.17 -1.19 13.72
N PHE A 142 -4.56 -1.02 12.55
CA PHE A 142 -5.23 -1.29 11.28
C PHE A 142 -5.68 -2.76 11.20
N ASP A 143 -4.82 -3.70 11.59
CA ASP A 143 -5.17 -5.12 11.60
C ASP A 143 -6.37 -5.41 12.51
N LEU A 144 -6.44 -4.74 13.67
CA LEU A 144 -7.59 -4.84 14.56
C LEU A 144 -8.86 -4.29 13.92
N LEU A 145 -8.76 -3.18 13.18
CA LEU A 145 -9.91 -2.63 12.46
C LEU A 145 -10.42 -3.61 11.41
N VAL A 146 -9.51 -4.19 10.62
CA VAL A 146 -9.87 -5.18 9.60
C VAL A 146 -10.54 -6.40 10.24
N GLU A 147 -9.98 -6.92 11.32
CA GLU A 147 -10.50 -8.09 11.99
C GLU A 147 -11.90 -7.84 12.58
N ASN A 148 -12.11 -6.69 13.22
CA ASN A 148 -13.32 -6.40 13.96
C ASN A 148 -14.44 -5.76 13.15
N LEU A 149 -14.11 -4.95 12.12
CA LEU A 149 -15.10 -4.30 11.27
C LEU A 149 -15.57 -5.19 10.12
N GLY A 150 -14.72 -6.12 9.67
CA GLY A 150 -15.08 -7.12 8.69
C GLY A 150 -14.94 -6.70 7.24
N HIS A 151 -15.61 -7.45 6.37
CA HIS A 151 -15.40 -7.40 4.92
C HIS A 151 -15.79 -6.05 4.30
N ASP A 152 -16.80 -5.38 4.79
CA ASP A 152 -17.27 -4.11 4.22
C ASP A 152 -16.24 -2.98 4.38
N PHE A 153 -15.42 -3.04 5.43
CA PHE A 153 -14.34 -2.07 5.63
C PHE A 153 -13.27 -2.21 4.53
N THR A 154 -12.78 -3.42 4.31
CA THR A 154 -11.79 -3.69 3.26
C THR A 154 -12.38 -3.51 1.86
N ALA A 155 -13.64 -3.87 1.66
CA ALA A 155 -14.32 -3.65 0.38
C ALA A 155 -14.37 -2.16 0.02
N MET A 156 -14.68 -1.30 0.99
CA MET A 156 -14.67 0.15 0.78
C MET A 156 -13.27 0.67 0.45
N LEU A 157 -12.24 0.06 1.04
CA LEU A 157 -10.85 0.43 0.78
C LEU A 157 -10.47 0.22 -0.69
N HIS A 158 -11.03 -0.80 -1.32
CA HIS A 158 -10.74 -1.16 -2.72
C HIS A 158 -11.77 -0.61 -3.74
N MET A 159 -12.62 0.28 -3.33
CA MET A 159 -13.58 0.93 -4.23
C MET A 159 -12.95 2.02 -5.07
#